data_52f2b5bf8064b10d54ba36f0e29c4133
#
_entry.id   52f2b5bf8064b10d54ba36f0e29c4133
#
_cell.length_a   1.000
_cell.length_b   1.000
_cell.length_c   1.000
_cell.angle_alpha   90.00
_cell.angle_beta   90.00
_cell.angle_gamma   90.00
#
_symmetry.space_group_name_H-M   'P 1'
#
loop_
_entity.id
_entity.type
_entity.pdbx_description
1 polymer ?
#
loop_
_entity_poly.entity_id
_entity_poly.type
_entity_poly.pdbx_seq_one_letter_code
_entity_poly.pdbx_strand_id
1 'polypeptide(L)'
;QKLMKCLSKQDETGVGDTKSVAPVNTIIQSIKGVSSSKEKDSSKVKSLTESVDTFLKSRYDFRYNVLTEETEYRLLERMEEGFAPVNQRVLNTFCLEAHESGISCWDRDLSRCIFSTRIAEYHPFKLYLEELPVWDGVDRLAALARRVSRDQLWVKEFHIWMRGMTAQWMGVTGSHANSVAPLLISTEQGYLKSTFCKSLLPPALQRYYMDKVDLTSQGHIERRLAEMGLLNLDEFDKYAPTKMPLLKNLMQMASLSLCKAYQKNYRSLPRIASFIGTSNRKDLLTDPTGSRRFICVLVEYPIDCEGIDYAQLYAQLKAEILAGEHYWFTKEEETELQQSNMTFYRQGPVEDVLRDRKSVV
;
A
#
# COMPACT_ATOMS: atom_id res chain seq x y z
N GLN A 1 -5.30 42.04 2.43
CA GLN A 1 -5.15 43.26 3.25
C GLN A 1 -6.04 43.13 4.48
N LYS A 2 -5.62 42.42 5.51
CA LYS A 2 -6.05 42.52 6.92
C LYS A 2 -5.55 41.27 7.62
N LEU A 3 -4.26 41.26 7.96
CA LEU A 3 -3.69 40.34 8.96
C LEU A 3 -2.17 40.57 9.03
N MET A 4 -1.83 41.85 9.27
CA MET A 4 -0.49 42.27 9.68
C MET A 4 -0.63 43.50 10.56
N LYS A 5 -0.93 43.30 11.84
CA LYS A 5 -0.76 44.30 12.92
C LYS A 5 -1.03 43.60 14.24
N CYS A 6 0.00 43.07 14.84
CA CYS A 6 0.14 42.87 16.31
C CYS A 6 1.51 42.24 16.60
N LEU A 7 2.52 43.04 16.42
CA LEU A 7 3.83 42.86 17.07
C LEU A 7 4.51 44.22 17.04
N SER A 8 4.34 44.95 18.13
CA SER A 8 5.31 45.96 18.63
C SER A 8 4.65 46.75 19.73
N LYS A 9 5.06 46.51 20.95
CA LYS A 9 5.33 47.52 21.98
C LYS A 9 6.01 46.86 23.17
N GLN A 10 7.31 46.93 23.17
CA GLN A 10 8.12 47.08 24.40
C GLN A 10 7.87 48.47 24.93
N ASP A 11 7.91 48.61 26.26
CA ASP A 11 8.75 49.53 27.04
C ASP A 11 8.28 49.47 28.49
N GLU A 12 9.22 49.08 29.34
CA GLU A 12 9.98 49.84 30.36
C GLU A 12 9.15 50.38 31.53
N THR A 13 9.68 50.04 32.66
CA THR A 13 9.99 50.73 33.90
C THR A 13 9.40 50.06 35.15
N GLY A 14 10.28 49.84 36.13
CA GLY A 14 10.13 50.13 37.51
C GLY A 14 10.85 49.23 38.52
N VAL A 15 11.92 49.73 38.96
CA VAL A 15 12.79 49.34 40.09
C VAL A 15 12.02 49.24 41.41
N GLY A 16 12.40 48.26 42.29
CA GLY A 16 11.99 48.32 43.71
C GLY A 16 12.18 47.05 44.52
N ASP A 17 13.31 47.02 45.20
CA ASP A 17 13.62 46.53 46.55
C ASP A 17 13.67 45.02 46.92
N THR A 18 14.87 44.72 47.28
CA THR A 18 15.45 43.67 48.11
C THR A 18 14.73 43.44 49.43
N LYS A 19 14.45 42.16 49.78
CA LYS A 19 14.56 41.63 51.15
C LYS A 19 15.06 40.20 51.15
N SER A 20 16.22 40.03 51.72
CA SER A 20 16.88 38.83 52.15
C SER A 20 16.09 38.05 53.16
N VAL A 21 15.97 36.73 53.05
CA VAL A 21 15.78 35.82 54.17
C VAL A 21 16.68 34.61 54.00
N ALA A 22 17.46 34.40 55.05
CA ALA A 22 18.53 33.45 55.18
C ALA A 22 18.07 31.99 55.31
N PRO A 23 18.97 30.99 55.22
CA PRO A 23 18.67 29.59 55.12
C PRO A 23 18.33 28.91 56.42
N VAL A 24 17.33 28.03 56.43
CA VAL A 24 17.05 27.15 57.57
C VAL A 24 17.81 25.81 57.35
N ASN A 25 19.00 25.80 57.88
CA ASN A 25 19.66 24.56 58.30
C ASN A 25 19.62 24.57 59.83
N THR A 26 19.04 23.52 60.42
CA THR A 26 19.34 22.93 61.72
C THR A 26 18.04 22.34 62.30
N ILE A 27 17.93 21.05 62.25
CA ILE A 27 17.46 20.15 63.30
C ILE A 27 17.52 18.71 62.71
N ILE A 28 18.66 18.07 62.77
CA ILE A 28 18.77 16.60 62.82
C ILE A 28 19.92 16.26 63.74
N GLN A 29 19.62 16.08 64.98
CA GLN A 29 20.46 15.20 65.87
C GLN A 29 19.60 14.68 66.98
N SER A 30 19.69 13.38 67.15
CA SER A 30 19.22 12.53 68.26
C SER A 30 18.05 11.64 67.93
N ILE A 31 18.36 10.46 67.40
CA ILE A 31 18.03 9.19 68.02
C ILE A 31 18.98 8.14 67.44
N LYS A 32 20.00 7.77 68.24
CA LYS A 32 20.78 6.53 68.07
C LYS A 32 20.03 5.40 68.75
N GLY A 33 19.88 4.30 68.08
CA GLY A 33 19.53 3.06 68.79
C GLY A 33 19.12 1.92 67.88
N VAL A 34 20.03 0.98 67.75
CA VAL A 34 19.85 -0.46 67.46
C VAL A 34 19.80 -0.88 65.99
N SER A 35 20.93 -1.41 65.63
CA SER A 35 21.26 -2.24 64.49
C SER A 35 20.42 -3.51 64.36
N SER A 36 19.97 -3.84 63.17
CA SER A 36 20.12 -5.17 62.61
C SER A 36 20.19 -5.06 61.12
N SER A 37 21.36 -5.29 60.61
CA SER A 37 21.67 -5.49 59.21
C SER A 37 20.86 -6.69 58.67
N LYS A 38 19.79 -6.37 57.92
CA LYS A 38 19.31 -7.27 56.89
C LYS A 38 19.55 -6.53 55.58
N GLU A 39 20.60 -6.96 54.89
CA GLU A 39 20.73 -6.70 53.45
C GLU A 39 19.44 -7.14 52.79
N LYS A 40 18.56 -6.19 52.49
CA LYS A 40 17.49 -6.38 51.55
C LYS A 40 18.13 -6.37 50.19
N ASP A 41 18.35 -7.56 49.66
CA ASP A 41 18.49 -7.82 48.25
C ASP A 41 17.34 -7.11 47.54
N SER A 42 17.58 -5.89 47.00
CA SER A 42 16.63 -5.12 46.28
C SER A 42 16.54 -5.68 44.86
N SER A 43 16.08 -6.93 44.71
CA SER A 43 15.54 -7.39 43.45
C SER A 43 14.34 -6.46 43.14
N LYS A 44 14.52 -5.51 42.19
CA LYS A 44 13.46 -4.67 41.72
C LYS A 44 12.32 -5.58 41.27
N VAL A 45 11.21 -5.57 41.99
CA VAL A 45 9.99 -6.27 41.58
C VAL A 45 9.58 -5.68 40.24
N LYS A 46 9.74 -6.46 39.17
CA LYS A 46 9.32 -6.03 37.83
C LYS A 46 7.86 -5.69 37.85
N SER A 47 7.48 -4.58 37.24
CA SER A 47 6.07 -4.24 37.07
C SER A 47 5.38 -5.30 36.20
N LEU A 48 4.06 -5.47 36.33
CA LEU A 48 3.29 -6.40 35.50
C LEU A 48 3.51 -6.11 34.01
N THR A 49 3.53 -4.83 33.62
CA THR A 49 3.79 -4.40 32.23
C THR A 49 5.18 -4.83 31.75
N GLU A 50 6.22 -4.73 32.59
CA GLU A 50 7.57 -5.20 32.27
C GLU A 50 7.63 -6.72 32.12
N SER A 51 6.91 -7.45 32.99
CA SER A 51 6.85 -8.91 32.92
C SER A 51 6.17 -9.39 31.65
N VAL A 52 5.03 -8.77 31.28
CA VAL A 52 4.30 -9.04 30.03
C VAL A 52 5.14 -8.69 28.81
N ASP A 53 5.78 -7.52 28.76
CA ASP A 53 6.62 -7.08 27.64
C ASP A 53 7.83 -8.02 27.45
N THR A 54 8.47 -8.42 28.56
CA THR A 54 9.60 -9.39 28.54
C THR A 54 9.13 -10.74 28.01
N PHE A 55 7.99 -11.25 28.48
CA PHE A 55 7.42 -12.51 28.03
C PHE A 55 7.13 -12.48 26.53
N LEU A 56 6.42 -11.45 26.05
CA LEU A 56 6.06 -11.32 24.64
C LEU A 56 7.31 -11.28 23.76
N LYS A 57 8.29 -10.45 24.10
CA LYS A 57 9.54 -10.28 23.34
C LYS A 57 10.46 -11.50 23.39
N SER A 58 10.31 -12.38 24.39
CA SER A 58 11.10 -13.62 24.46
C SER A 58 10.61 -14.73 23.54
N ARG A 59 9.36 -14.65 23.05
CA ARG A 59 8.71 -15.71 22.25
C ARG A 59 8.28 -15.26 20.87
N TYR A 60 7.93 -13.95 20.72
CA TYR A 60 7.29 -13.42 19.54
C TYR A 60 8.02 -12.21 19.01
N ASP A 61 8.04 -12.10 17.69
CA ASP A 61 8.40 -10.90 16.97
C ASP A 61 7.11 -10.23 16.48
N PHE A 62 6.97 -8.92 16.70
CA PHE A 62 5.78 -8.16 16.38
C PHE A 62 6.10 -7.00 15.43
N ARG A 63 5.16 -6.70 14.53
CA ARG A 63 5.19 -5.51 13.69
C ARG A 63 3.78 -5.00 13.44
N TYR A 64 3.65 -3.72 13.17
CA TYR A 64 2.37 -3.10 12.86
C TYR A 64 2.30 -2.73 11.38
N ASN A 65 1.34 -3.31 10.66
CA ASN A 65 1.10 -3.06 9.25
C ASN A 65 0.29 -1.78 9.07
N VAL A 66 0.91 -0.73 8.52
CA VAL A 66 0.27 0.58 8.36
C VAL A 66 -0.84 0.60 7.31
N LEU A 67 -0.91 -0.38 6.40
CA LEU A 67 -1.94 -0.46 5.36
C LEU A 67 -3.22 -1.13 5.86
N THR A 68 -3.07 -2.30 6.49
CA THR A 68 -4.21 -3.05 7.03
C THR A 68 -4.59 -2.58 8.43
N GLU A 69 -3.71 -1.79 9.08
CA GLU A 69 -3.83 -1.32 10.46
C GLU A 69 -3.95 -2.48 11.47
N GLU A 70 -3.22 -3.55 11.21
CA GLU A 70 -3.17 -4.75 12.03
C GLU A 70 -1.79 -4.94 12.63
N THR A 71 -1.75 -5.37 13.90
CA THR A 71 -0.53 -5.92 14.46
C THR A 71 -0.36 -7.36 13.99
N GLU A 72 0.81 -7.66 13.46
CA GLU A 72 1.20 -8.99 13.02
C GLU A 72 2.27 -9.56 13.96
N TYR A 73 2.31 -10.88 14.07
CA TYR A 73 3.28 -11.60 14.89
C TYR A 73 3.84 -12.81 14.17
N ARG A 74 5.01 -13.26 14.60
CA ARG A 74 5.58 -14.57 14.30
C ARG A 74 6.31 -15.12 15.52
N LEU A 75 6.46 -16.43 15.57
CA LEU A 75 7.25 -17.10 16.62
C LEU A 75 8.75 -16.90 16.34
N LEU A 76 9.52 -16.54 17.37
CA LEU A 76 10.98 -16.44 17.26
C LEU A 76 11.65 -17.79 16.96
N GLU A 77 11.04 -18.89 17.39
CA GLU A 77 11.51 -20.25 17.10
C GLU A 77 11.25 -20.69 15.66
N ARG A 78 10.42 -19.93 14.91
CA ARG A 78 9.99 -20.22 13.53
C ARG A 78 10.09 -18.98 12.65
N MET A 79 11.29 -18.41 12.62
CA MET A 79 11.56 -17.17 11.85
C MET A 79 11.34 -17.32 10.34
N GLU A 80 11.37 -18.56 9.83
CA GLU A 80 11.07 -18.91 8.45
C GLU A 80 9.57 -18.82 8.11
N GLU A 81 8.70 -18.94 9.13
CA GLU A 81 7.28 -18.72 8.95
C GLU A 81 6.97 -17.22 8.79
N GLY A 82 6.02 -16.92 7.91
CA GLY A 82 5.58 -15.54 7.70
C GLY A 82 4.85 -14.96 8.91
N PHE A 83 4.73 -13.63 8.95
CA PHE A 83 3.92 -12.95 9.94
C PHE A 83 2.43 -13.22 9.73
N ALA A 84 1.69 -13.42 10.81
CA ALA A 84 0.24 -13.59 10.85
C ALA A 84 -0.43 -12.48 11.68
N PRO A 85 -1.66 -12.05 11.35
CA PRO A 85 -2.35 -11.03 12.12
C PRO A 85 -2.73 -11.53 13.52
N VAL A 86 -2.61 -10.65 14.52
CA VAL A 86 -3.08 -10.92 15.88
C VAL A 86 -4.60 -10.73 15.92
N ASN A 87 -5.31 -11.82 16.10
CA ASN A 87 -6.75 -11.84 16.32
C ASN A 87 -7.08 -12.25 17.78
N GLN A 88 -8.36 -12.24 18.16
CA GLN A 88 -8.78 -12.57 19.52
C GLN A 88 -8.34 -13.99 19.96
N ARG A 89 -8.36 -14.95 19.03
CA ARG A 89 -7.93 -16.34 19.34
C ARG A 89 -6.44 -16.39 19.69
N VAL A 90 -5.62 -15.69 18.92
CA VAL A 90 -4.18 -15.55 19.15
C VAL A 90 -3.90 -14.83 20.48
N LEU A 91 -4.63 -13.74 20.75
CA LEU A 91 -4.51 -13.00 22.00
C LEU A 91 -4.82 -13.89 23.23
N ASN A 92 -5.84 -14.73 23.13
CA ASN A 92 -6.18 -15.68 24.18
C ASN A 92 -5.05 -16.73 24.37
N THR A 93 -4.41 -17.19 23.29
CA THR A 93 -3.26 -18.08 23.38
C THR A 93 -2.11 -17.42 24.13
N PHE A 94 -1.78 -16.18 23.80
CA PHE A 94 -0.74 -15.43 24.52
C PHE A 94 -1.06 -15.29 26.02
N CYS A 95 -2.33 -15.10 26.37
CA CYS A 95 -2.76 -14.99 27.75
C CYS A 95 -2.55 -16.32 28.53
N LEU A 96 -2.94 -17.43 27.92
CA LEU A 96 -2.74 -18.76 28.51
C LEU A 96 -1.25 -19.08 28.73
N GLU A 97 -0.42 -18.85 27.72
CA GLU A 97 1.01 -19.06 27.80
C GLU A 97 1.71 -18.15 28.81
N ALA A 98 1.23 -16.92 28.99
CA ALA A 98 1.72 -16.02 30.04
C ALA A 98 1.37 -16.56 31.43
N HIS A 99 0.17 -17.10 31.63
CA HIS A 99 -0.21 -17.76 32.88
C HIS A 99 0.62 -19.01 33.16
N GLU A 100 0.86 -19.84 32.17
CA GLU A 100 1.74 -21.01 32.28
C GLU A 100 3.18 -20.62 32.67
N SER A 101 3.59 -19.41 32.25
CA SER A 101 4.89 -18.81 32.62
C SER A 101 4.85 -18.10 34.00
N GLY A 102 3.77 -18.23 34.77
CA GLY A 102 3.61 -17.66 36.10
C GLY A 102 3.28 -16.16 36.13
N ILE A 103 2.84 -15.58 35.01
CA ILE A 103 2.47 -14.16 34.90
C ILE A 103 0.95 -14.02 35.02
N SER A 104 0.47 -13.50 36.14
CA SER A 104 -0.97 -13.21 36.35
C SER A 104 -1.39 -11.95 35.63
N CYS A 105 -1.73 -12.05 34.35
CA CYS A 105 -2.18 -10.95 33.52
C CYS A 105 -3.54 -11.26 32.88
N TRP A 106 -4.24 -10.18 32.41
CA TRP A 106 -5.48 -10.27 31.66
C TRP A 106 -5.20 -10.01 30.16
N ASP A 107 -6.09 -10.43 29.31
CA ASP A 107 -6.07 -10.14 27.87
C ASP A 107 -5.87 -8.64 27.57
N ARG A 108 -6.48 -7.74 28.36
CA ARG A 108 -6.30 -6.29 28.26
C ARG A 108 -4.86 -5.83 28.50
N ASP A 109 -4.10 -6.53 29.35
CA ASP A 109 -2.73 -6.13 29.67
C ASP A 109 -1.81 -6.49 28.50
N LEU A 110 -2.03 -7.65 27.88
CA LEU A 110 -1.40 -8.07 26.63
C LEU A 110 -1.79 -7.15 25.48
N SER A 111 -3.09 -6.85 25.31
CA SER A 111 -3.61 -5.96 24.29
C SER A 111 -2.97 -4.58 24.34
N ARG A 112 -2.76 -3.99 25.53
CA ARG A 112 -2.08 -2.71 25.70
C ARG A 112 -0.64 -2.72 25.22
N CYS A 113 0.07 -3.83 25.39
CA CYS A 113 1.43 -3.97 24.86
C CYS A 113 1.42 -4.14 23.34
N ILE A 114 0.59 -5.06 22.83
CA ILE A 114 0.56 -5.48 21.42
C ILE A 114 -0.02 -4.41 20.50
N PHE A 115 -1.04 -3.67 20.93
CA PHE A 115 -1.70 -2.63 20.13
C PHE A 115 -1.25 -1.21 20.50
N SER A 116 -0.05 -1.08 21.07
CA SER A 116 0.55 0.22 21.37
C SER A 116 1.57 0.63 20.30
N THR A 117 1.91 1.92 20.28
CA THR A 117 2.97 2.48 19.45
C THR A 117 4.39 1.98 19.80
N ARG A 118 4.52 1.05 20.76
CA ARG A 118 5.78 0.35 21.05
C ARG A 118 6.12 -0.71 20.00
N ILE A 119 5.11 -1.19 19.27
CA ILE A 119 5.31 -2.11 18.14
C ILE A 119 5.75 -1.29 16.94
N ALA A 120 6.83 -1.72 16.29
CA ALA A 120 7.40 -1.04 15.14
C ALA A 120 6.41 -1.07 13.95
N GLU A 121 6.19 0.10 13.38
CA GLU A 121 5.39 0.25 12.17
C GLU A 121 6.19 -0.17 10.94
N TYR A 122 5.54 -0.81 9.98
CA TYR A 122 6.12 -1.09 8.68
C TYR A 122 5.12 -0.90 7.56
N HIS A 123 5.63 -0.53 6.40
CA HIS A 123 4.86 -0.42 5.17
C HIS A 123 5.27 -1.55 4.22
N PRO A 124 4.39 -2.52 3.90
CA PRO A 124 4.77 -3.74 3.18
C PRO A 124 5.51 -3.50 1.86
N PHE A 125 5.01 -2.57 1.04
CA PHE A 125 5.62 -2.27 -0.25
C PHE A 125 6.97 -1.57 -0.12
N LYS A 126 7.10 -0.64 0.84
CA LYS A 126 8.38 0.05 1.06
C LYS A 126 9.43 -0.91 1.57
N LEU A 127 9.08 -1.73 2.55
CA LEU A 127 9.97 -2.76 3.08
C LEU A 127 10.44 -3.70 1.96
N TYR A 128 9.52 -4.21 1.14
CA TYR A 128 9.87 -5.06 0.01
C TYR A 128 10.86 -4.37 -0.95
N LEU A 129 10.60 -3.10 -1.29
CA LEU A 129 11.47 -2.35 -2.20
C LEU A 129 12.82 -1.97 -1.56
N GLU A 130 12.88 -1.81 -0.25
CA GLU A 130 14.12 -1.53 0.50
C GLU A 130 15.05 -2.76 0.54
N GLU A 131 14.50 -3.95 0.63
CA GLU A 131 15.23 -5.23 0.70
C GLU A 131 15.70 -5.75 -0.67
N LEU A 132 15.36 -5.06 -1.77
CA LEU A 132 15.76 -5.47 -3.12
C LEU A 132 17.28 -5.39 -3.32
N PRO A 133 17.86 -6.34 -4.06
CA PRO A 133 19.27 -6.25 -4.48
C PRO A 133 19.48 -5.08 -5.45
N VAL A 134 20.73 -4.77 -5.74
CA VAL A 134 21.07 -3.85 -6.80
C VAL A 134 20.69 -4.48 -8.14
N TRP A 135 20.11 -3.69 -9.05
CA TRP A 135 19.78 -4.14 -10.40
C TRP A 135 21.06 -4.54 -11.17
N ASP A 136 21.03 -5.68 -11.82
CA ASP A 136 22.16 -6.25 -12.59
C ASP A 136 22.27 -5.70 -14.01
N GLY A 137 21.40 -4.75 -14.42
CA GLY A 137 21.41 -4.13 -15.75
C GLY A 137 20.66 -4.93 -16.84
N VAL A 138 20.07 -6.10 -16.50
CA VAL A 138 19.31 -6.89 -17.48
C VAL A 138 17.85 -6.43 -17.52
N ASP A 139 17.34 -6.15 -18.72
CA ASP A 139 15.94 -5.76 -18.94
C ASP A 139 15.00 -6.96 -18.87
N ARG A 140 14.48 -7.23 -17.69
CA ARG A 140 13.49 -8.29 -17.43
C ARG A 140 12.07 -7.84 -17.73
N LEU A 141 11.83 -6.53 -17.68
CA LEU A 141 10.49 -5.98 -17.85
C LEU A 141 10.02 -6.12 -19.30
N ALA A 142 10.88 -5.80 -20.29
CA ALA A 142 10.56 -6.03 -21.69
C ALA A 142 10.38 -7.53 -22.00
N ALA A 143 11.16 -8.41 -21.36
CA ALA A 143 10.99 -9.85 -21.48
C ALA A 143 9.63 -10.32 -20.93
N LEU A 144 9.20 -9.78 -19.77
CA LEU A 144 7.88 -10.07 -19.19
C LEU A 144 6.74 -9.56 -20.08
N ALA A 145 6.83 -8.33 -20.60
CA ALA A 145 5.83 -7.77 -21.52
C ALA A 145 5.66 -8.64 -22.78
N ARG A 146 6.75 -9.15 -23.35
CA ARG A 146 6.73 -10.01 -24.53
C ARG A 146 6.09 -11.37 -24.32
N ARG A 147 5.86 -11.80 -23.09
CA ARG A 147 5.07 -13.00 -22.80
C ARG A 147 3.58 -12.80 -23.14
N VAL A 148 3.10 -11.55 -23.13
CA VAL A 148 1.72 -11.18 -23.48
C VAL A 148 1.62 -10.87 -24.98
N SER A 149 2.46 -9.96 -25.47
CA SER A 149 2.51 -9.57 -26.89
C SER A 149 3.90 -9.08 -27.28
N ARG A 150 4.28 -9.33 -28.54
CA ARG A 150 5.56 -8.84 -29.12
C ARG A 150 5.44 -7.44 -29.70
N ASP A 151 4.27 -6.83 -29.66
CA ASP A 151 4.05 -5.46 -30.11
C ASP A 151 4.94 -4.49 -29.30
N GLN A 152 5.72 -3.68 -30.02
CA GLN A 152 6.67 -2.75 -29.41
C GLN A 152 5.96 -1.64 -28.63
N LEU A 153 4.80 -1.22 -29.10
CA LEU A 153 3.98 -0.21 -28.38
C LEU A 153 3.50 -0.77 -27.05
N TRP A 154 2.98 -1.99 -27.04
CA TRP A 154 2.63 -2.70 -25.81
C TRP A 154 3.81 -2.79 -24.84
N VAL A 155 4.98 -3.21 -25.32
CA VAL A 155 6.18 -3.35 -24.48
C VAL A 155 6.55 -2.02 -23.84
N LYS A 156 6.54 -0.91 -24.60
CA LYS A 156 6.80 0.45 -24.11
C LYS A 156 5.77 0.88 -23.07
N GLU A 157 4.48 0.76 -23.38
CA GLU A 157 3.38 1.20 -22.56
C GLU A 157 3.28 0.40 -21.24
N PHE A 158 3.48 -0.91 -21.31
CA PHE A 158 3.53 -1.78 -20.15
C PHE A 158 4.69 -1.39 -19.22
N HIS A 159 5.83 -1.02 -19.77
CA HIS A 159 7.00 -0.56 -19.02
C HIS A 159 6.67 0.72 -18.23
N ILE A 160 6.09 1.73 -18.88
CA ILE A 160 5.67 2.98 -18.21
C ILE A 160 4.65 2.69 -17.11
N TRP A 161 3.68 1.82 -17.39
CA TRP A 161 2.64 1.45 -16.42
C TRP A 161 3.23 0.73 -15.20
N MET A 162 4.15 -0.21 -15.38
CA MET A 162 4.83 -0.92 -14.27
C MET A 162 5.68 0.04 -13.43
N ARG A 163 6.38 1.00 -14.06
CA ARG A 163 7.05 2.09 -13.33
C ARG A 163 6.05 2.91 -12.53
N GLY A 164 4.90 3.26 -13.10
CA GLY A 164 3.83 3.98 -12.41
C GLY A 164 3.30 3.22 -11.19
N MET A 165 3.11 1.91 -11.29
CA MET A 165 2.73 1.06 -10.16
C MET A 165 3.80 1.06 -9.06
N THR A 166 5.05 0.88 -9.44
CA THR A 166 6.17 0.86 -8.48
C THR A 166 6.38 2.24 -7.82
N ALA A 167 6.24 3.33 -8.57
CA ALA A 167 6.32 4.70 -8.04
C ALA A 167 5.23 4.97 -6.98
N GLN A 168 4.01 4.42 -7.16
CA GLN A 168 2.97 4.49 -6.14
C GLN A 168 3.36 3.73 -4.87
N TRP A 169 3.98 2.56 -5.00
CA TRP A 169 4.47 1.78 -3.85
C TRP A 169 5.61 2.48 -3.11
N MET A 170 6.48 3.18 -3.85
CA MET A 170 7.54 4.03 -3.27
C MET A 170 6.97 5.27 -2.58
N GLY A 171 5.78 5.72 -2.96
CA GLY A 171 5.17 6.97 -2.48
C GLY A 171 5.78 8.23 -3.11
N VAL A 172 6.33 8.13 -4.33
CA VAL A 172 7.02 9.24 -5.04
C VAL A 172 6.19 9.85 -6.17
N THR A 173 4.94 9.45 -6.33
CA THR A 173 4.09 9.85 -7.48
C THR A 173 3.72 11.33 -7.52
N GLY A 174 3.82 12.07 -6.42
CA GLY A 174 3.43 13.49 -6.40
C GLY A 174 2.00 13.70 -6.93
N SER A 175 1.88 14.47 -8.04
CA SER A 175 0.61 14.72 -8.74
C SER A 175 0.27 13.68 -9.82
N HIS A 176 1.19 12.78 -10.16
CA HIS A 176 1.04 11.81 -11.26
C HIS A 176 0.65 10.44 -10.74
N ALA A 177 -0.66 10.23 -10.51
CA ALA A 177 -1.16 8.90 -10.22
C ALA A 177 -1.03 7.98 -11.44
N ASN A 178 -0.87 6.67 -11.25
CA ASN A 178 -0.93 5.68 -12.33
C ASN A 178 -2.37 5.57 -12.85
N SER A 179 -2.75 6.45 -13.76
CA SER A 179 -4.12 6.66 -14.24
C SER A 179 -4.51 5.77 -15.43
N VAL A 180 -3.63 4.90 -15.84
CA VAL A 180 -3.80 3.98 -16.97
C VAL A 180 -3.88 2.54 -16.47
N ALA A 181 -4.61 1.69 -17.18
CA ALA A 181 -4.76 0.27 -16.87
C ALA A 181 -4.56 -0.58 -18.13
N PRO A 182 -3.67 -1.57 -18.12
CA PRO A 182 -3.61 -2.60 -19.15
C PRO A 182 -4.90 -3.42 -19.16
N LEU A 183 -5.40 -3.74 -20.36
CA LEU A 183 -6.51 -4.67 -20.59
C LEU A 183 -6.04 -5.80 -21.49
N LEU A 184 -5.95 -6.99 -20.91
CA LEU A 184 -5.55 -8.22 -21.61
C LEU A 184 -6.78 -8.82 -22.28
N ILE A 185 -6.80 -8.84 -23.60
CA ILE A 185 -7.97 -9.17 -24.41
C ILE A 185 -7.71 -10.48 -25.16
N SER A 186 -8.61 -11.45 -25.02
CA SER A 186 -8.60 -12.67 -25.83
C SER A 186 -10.01 -13.22 -25.92
N THR A 187 -10.47 -13.60 -27.11
CA THR A 187 -11.75 -14.33 -27.29
C THR A 187 -11.65 -15.77 -26.80
N GLU A 188 -10.44 -16.30 -26.74
CA GLU A 188 -10.18 -17.66 -26.26
C GLU A 188 -10.07 -17.68 -24.73
N GLN A 189 -10.63 -18.74 -24.14
CA GLN A 189 -10.49 -19.02 -22.70
C GLN A 189 -9.19 -19.81 -22.44
N GLY A 190 -8.72 -19.78 -21.20
CA GLY A 190 -7.54 -20.56 -20.81
C GLY A 190 -6.19 -19.92 -21.15
N TYR A 191 -6.16 -18.71 -21.69
CA TYR A 191 -4.91 -17.99 -21.99
C TYR A 191 -4.22 -17.38 -20.77
N LEU A 192 -4.64 -17.75 -19.55
CA LEU A 192 -4.01 -17.40 -18.28
C LEU A 192 -3.94 -15.89 -17.99
N LYS A 193 -4.84 -15.08 -18.58
CA LYS A 193 -4.88 -13.62 -18.40
C LYS A 193 -4.94 -13.20 -16.92
N SER A 194 -5.92 -13.71 -16.16
CA SER A 194 -6.09 -13.37 -14.73
C SER A 194 -4.93 -13.93 -13.89
N THR A 195 -4.37 -15.08 -14.26
CA THR A 195 -3.16 -15.64 -13.62
C THR A 195 -1.97 -14.71 -13.83
N PHE A 196 -1.78 -14.19 -15.05
CA PHE A 196 -0.73 -13.21 -15.33
C PHE A 196 -0.93 -11.92 -14.52
N CYS A 197 -2.15 -11.39 -14.45
CA CYS A 197 -2.42 -10.20 -13.61
C CYS A 197 -1.98 -10.43 -12.16
N LYS A 198 -2.27 -11.59 -11.62
CA LYS A 198 -1.87 -11.96 -10.24
C LYS A 198 -0.36 -12.16 -10.12
N SER A 199 0.28 -12.76 -11.12
CA SER A 199 1.71 -13.03 -11.11
C SER A 199 2.59 -11.77 -11.20
N LEU A 200 2.02 -10.59 -11.46
CA LEU A 200 2.77 -9.34 -11.40
C LEU A 200 3.20 -8.98 -9.97
N LEU A 201 2.44 -9.39 -8.95
CA LEU A 201 2.85 -9.18 -7.57
C LEU A 201 3.78 -10.30 -7.10
N PRO A 202 4.91 -9.96 -6.44
CA PRO A 202 5.78 -10.94 -5.84
C PRO A 202 5.06 -11.72 -4.72
N PRO A 203 5.47 -12.97 -4.42
CA PRO A 203 4.82 -13.81 -3.42
C PRO A 203 4.60 -13.12 -2.07
N ALA A 204 5.55 -12.32 -1.60
CA ALA A 204 5.46 -11.58 -0.35
C ALA A 204 4.33 -10.52 -0.34
N LEU A 205 3.91 -10.04 -1.51
CA LEU A 205 2.88 -9.01 -1.67
C LEU A 205 1.57 -9.54 -2.27
N GLN A 206 1.44 -10.84 -2.50
CA GLN A 206 0.26 -11.47 -3.11
C GLN A 206 -1.04 -11.20 -2.34
N ARG A 207 -0.98 -11.01 -1.01
CA ARG A 207 -2.15 -10.65 -0.19
C ARG A 207 -2.74 -9.27 -0.54
N TYR A 208 -2.00 -8.44 -1.23
CA TYR A 208 -2.41 -7.10 -1.69
C TYR A 208 -2.89 -7.08 -3.14
N TYR A 209 -3.18 -8.23 -3.71
CA TYR A 209 -3.85 -8.39 -4.99
C TYR A 209 -5.34 -8.61 -4.78
N MET A 210 -6.17 -7.97 -5.59
CA MET A 210 -7.62 -8.17 -5.60
C MET A 210 -8.08 -8.60 -6.99
N ASP A 211 -8.67 -9.80 -7.07
CA ASP A 211 -9.11 -10.39 -8.35
C ASP A 211 -10.33 -9.71 -8.96
N LYS A 212 -11.20 -9.14 -8.14
CA LYS A 212 -12.46 -8.57 -8.61
C LYS A 212 -12.78 -7.27 -7.91
N VAL A 213 -12.99 -6.23 -8.71
CA VAL A 213 -13.34 -4.90 -8.23
C VAL A 213 -14.85 -4.72 -8.24
N ASP A 214 -15.42 -4.44 -7.06
CA ASP A 214 -16.83 -4.08 -6.93
C ASP A 214 -16.99 -2.56 -6.91
N LEU A 215 -17.58 -2.00 -7.96
CA LEU A 215 -17.86 -0.57 -8.12
C LEU A 215 -19.24 -0.17 -7.56
N THR A 216 -19.93 -1.02 -6.81
CA THR A 216 -21.24 -0.69 -6.24
C THR A 216 -21.14 0.18 -5.00
N SER A 217 -20.09 0.00 -4.20
CA SER A 217 -19.83 0.77 -2.97
C SER A 217 -18.56 1.62 -3.10
N GLN A 218 -18.74 2.93 -3.34
CA GLN A 218 -17.62 3.86 -3.54
C GLN A 218 -16.67 3.90 -2.33
N GLY A 219 -17.18 4.01 -1.12
CA GLY A 219 -16.31 4.07 0.07
C GLY A 219 -15.51 2.80 0.32
N HIS A 220 -16.05 1.63 -0.08
CA HIS A 220 -15.33 0.37 0.03
C HIS A 220 -14.17 0.29 -0.97
N ILE A 221 -14.41 0.67 -2.24
CA ILE A 221 -13.35 0.64 -3.25
C ILE A 221 -12.27 1.69 -2.99
N GLU A 222 -12.63 2.88 -2.52
CA GLU A 222 -11.66 3.91 -2.14
C GLU A 222 -10.71 3.40 -1.05
N ARG A 223 -11.24 2.70 -0.04
CA ARG A 223 -10.40 2.06 0.98
C ARG A 223 -9.42 1.04 0.36
N ARG A 224 -9.90 0.20 -0.57
CA ARG A 224 -9.04 -0.76 -1.27
C ARG A 224 -7.94 -0.10 -2.09
N LEU A 225 -8.17 1.09 -2.63
CA LEU A 225 -7.12 1.85 -3.33
C LEU A 225 -5.95 2.25 -2.44
N ALA A 226 -6.18 2.42 -1.14
CA ALA A 226 -5.11 2.72 -0.17
C ALA A 226 -4.45 1.48 0.43
N GLU A 227 -5.10 0.30 0.34
CA GLU A 227 -4.63 -0.94 0.97
C GLU A 227 -3.98 -1.91 -0.01
N MET A 228 -4.49 -1.99 -1.25
CA MET A 228 -4.06 -2.96 -2.24
C MET A 228 -2.96 -2.42 -3.14
N GLY A 229 -2.12 -3.30 -3.68
CA GLY A 229 -1.09 -2.94 -4.66
C GLY A 229 -1.58 -3.00 -6.10
N LEU A 230 -2.47 -3.96 -6.40
CA LEU A 230 -3.00 -4.19 -7.74
C LEU A 230 -4.44 -4.68 -7.68
N LEU A 231 -5.30 -4.03 -8.45
CA LEU A 231 -6.71 -4.36 -8.59
C LEU A 231 -6.99 -4.86 -10.00
N ASN A 232 -7.54 -6.06 -10.13
CA ASN A 232 -7.92 -6.63 -11.41
C ASN A 232 -9.38 -6.32 -11.75
N LEU A 233 -9.58 -5.64 -12.87
CA LEU A 233 -10.89 -5.43 -13.51
C LEU A 233 -11.23 -6.68 -14.34
N ASP A 234 -11.43 -7.79 -13.64
CA ASP A 234 -11.73 -9.06 -14.30
C ASP A 234 -13.04 -8.99 -15.08
N GLU A 235 -13.04 -9.56 -16.29
CA GLU A 235 -14.20 -9.50 -17.20
C GLU A 235 -14.66 -8.03 -17.43
N PHE A 236 -13.73 -7.14 -17.77
CA PHE A 236 -13.99 -5.72 -17.96
C PHE A 236 -15.21 -5.40 -18.85
N ASP A 237 -15.47 -6.24 -19.85
CA ASP A 237 -16.62 -6.13 -20.74
C ASP A 237 -18.00 -6.30 -20.05
N LYS A 238 -18.03 -6.83 -18.83
CA LYS A 238 -19.27 -6.99 -18.02
C LYS A 238 -19.56 -5.77 -17.13
N TYR A 239 -18.63 -4.82 -16.98
CA TYR A 239 -18.91 -3.62 -16.23
C TYR A 239 -19.92 -2.73 -16.94
N ALA A 240 -20.96 -2.30 -16.21
CA ALA A 240 -21.97 -1.42 -16.78
C ALA A 240 -21.38 -0.07 -17.23
N PRO A 241 -21.76 0.47 -18.39
CA PRO A 241 -21.27 1.78 -18.87
C PRO A 241 -21.47 2.92 -17.85
N THR A 242 -22.52 2.84 -17.04
CA THR A 242 -22.80 3.80 -15.95
C THR A 242 -21.75 3.83 -14.85
N LYS A 243 -20.92 2.79 -14.72
CA LYS A 243 -19.82 2.70 -13.73
C LYS A 243 -18.50 3.25 -14.26
N MET A 244 -18.38 3.45 -15.58
CA MET A 244 -17.15 3.95 -16.19
C MET A 244 -16.72 5.35 -15.70
N PRO A 245 -17.61 6.33 -15.47
CA PRO A 245 -17.21 7.62 -14.91
C PRO A 245 -16.59 7.47 -13.51
N LEU A 246 -17.17 6.62 -12.66
CA LEU A 246 -16.61 6.34 -11.33
C LEU A 246 -15.22 5.70 -11.43
N LEU A 247 -15.07 4.65 -12.26
CA LEU A 247 -13.78 3.98 -12.46
C LEU A 247 -12.72 4.98 -12.94
N LYS A 248 -13.03 5.80 -13.96
CA LYS A 248 -12.12 6.82 -14.50
C LYS A 248 -11.70 7.83 -13.43
N ASN A 249 -12.60 8.21 -12.54
CA ASN A 249 -12.30 9.09 -11.41
C ASN A 249 -11.35 8.41 -10.40
N LEU A 250 -11.65 7.16 -10.02
CA LEU A 250 -10.81 6.37 -9.11
C LEU A 250 -9.38 6.19 -9.66
N MET A 251 -9.23 5.99 -10.98
CA MET A 251 -7.92 5.87 -11.64
C MET A 251 -7.09 7.15 -11.59
N GLN A 252 -7.71 8.32 -11.46
CA GLN A 252 -7.02 9.61 -11.42
C GLN A 252 -6.68 10.10 -10.01
N MET A 253 -7.29 9.52 -8.98
CA MET A 253 -7.04 9.93 -7.60
C MET A 253 -5.59 9.62 -7.21
N ALA A 254 -4.83 10.62 -6.78
CA ALA A 254 -3.50 10.43 -6.21
C ALA A 254 -3.57 10.19 -4.69
N SER A 255 -4.60 10.72 -4.03
CA SER A 255 -4.86 10.56 -2.60
C SER A 255 -6.34 10.36 -2.34
N LEU A 256 -6.65 9.75 -1.23
CA LEU A 256 -7.99 9.34 -0.80
C LEU A 256 -8.31 10.00 0.53
N SER A 257 -9.50 10.56 0.65
CA SER A 257 -9.98 11.13 1.91
C SER A 257 -10.93 10.14 2.59
N LEU A 258 -10.40 9.35 3.51
CA LEU A 258 -11.14 8.29 4.18
C LEU A 258 -11.49 8.68 5.61
N CYS A 259 -12.73 8.41 5.98
CA CYS A 259 -13.19 8.49 7.38
C CYS A 259 -13.40 7.07 7.90
N LYS A 260 -12.77 6.75 9.03
CA LYS A 260 -13.04 5.48 9.71
C LYS A 260 -14.42 5.48 10.34
N ALA A 261 -15.05 4.30 10.37
CA ALA A 261 -16.26 4.11 11.15
C ALA A 261 -16.02 4.59 12.61
N TYR A 262 -16.96 5.37 13.11
CA TYR A 262 -16.91 5.99 14.47
C TYR A 262 -15.81 7.05 14.70
N GLN A 263 -15.07 7.47 13.68
CA GLN A 263 -14.15 8.63 13.77
C GLN A 263 -14.75 9.84 13.05
N LYS A 264 -14.55 11.04 13.63
CA LYS A 264 -15.03 12.30 13.04
C LYS A 264 -14.06 12.92 12.04
N ASN A 265 -12.81 12.45 12.02
CA ASN A 265 -11.74 13.06 11.24
C ASN A 265 -11.47 12.25 9.97
N TYR A 266 -11.44 12.96 8.85
CA TYR A 266 -10.94 12.41 7.59
C TYR A 266 -9.41 12.33 7.62
N ARG A 267 -8.87 11.23 7.12
CA ARG A 267 -7.44 11.04 6.90
C ARG A 267 -7.18 11.03 5.40
N SER A 268 -6.22 11.80 4.96
CA SER A 268 -5.71 11.70 3.59
C SER A 268 -4.69 10.57 3.52
N LEU A 269 -4.97 9.58 2.68
CA LEU A 269 -4.07 8.45 2.44
C LEU A 269 -3.62 8.47 0.97
N PRO A 270 -2.36 8.18 0.68
CA PRO A 270 -1.91 8.01 -0.69
C PRO A 270 -2.60 6.80 -1.33
N ARG A 271 -2.90 6.89 -2.62
CA ARG A 271 -3.31 5.73 -3.39
C ARG A 271 -2.08 4.85 -3.69
N ILE A 272 -2.18 3.56 -3.37
CA ILE A 272 -1.14 2.57 -3.63
C ILE A 272 -1.52 1.71 -4.83
N ALA A 273 -2.80 1.41 -5.00
CA ALA A 273 -3.30 0.51 -6.01
C ALA A 273 -3.14 1.04 -7.43
N SER A 274 -2.66 0.19 -8.32
CA SER A 274 -2.82 0.33 -9.76
C SER A 274 -3.92 -0.60 -10.26
N PHE A 275 -4.39 -0.36 -11.49
CA PHE A 275 -5.42 -1.18 -12.12
C PHE A 275 -4.84 -1.96 -13.29
N ILE A 276 -5.32 -3.17 -13.47
CA ILE A 276 -5.14 -4.03 -14.64
C ILE A 276 -6.49 -4.68 -14.94
N GLY A 277 -6.72 -5.21 -16.11
CA GLY A 277 -7.98 -5.90 -16.37
C GLY A 277 -7.88 -6.98 -17.44
N THR A 278 -8.92 -7.79 -17.54
CA THR A 278 -9.08 -8.84 -18.55
C THR A 278 -10.39 -8.66 -19.29
N SER A 279 -10.44 -9.09 -20.54
CA SER A 279 -11.68 -9.14 -21.31
C SER A 279 -11.70 -10.34 -22.26
N ASN A 280 -12.89 -10.85 -22.49
CA ASN A 280 -13.13 -11.90 -23.50
C ASN A 280 -13.73 -11.33 -24.80
N ARG A 281 -13.88 -10.01 -24.89
CA ARG A 281 -14.42 -9.30 -26.04
C ARG A 281 -13.40 -8.28 -26.57
N LYS A 282 -13.29 -8.20 -27.90
CA LYS A 282 -12.46 -7.19 -28.56
C LYS A 282 -13.13 -5.82 -28.61
N ASP A 283 -14.45 -5.76 -28.80
CA ASP A 283 -15.27 -4.57 -28.94
C ASP A 283 -15.73 -4.03 -27.56
N LEU A 284 -14.79 -3.64 -26.72
CA LEU A 284 -15.07 -3.30 -25.31
C LEU A 284 -15.13 -1.81 -25.01
N LEU A 285 -14.51 -0.97 -25.86
CA LEU A 285 -14.49 0.47 -25.66
C LEU A 285 -15.71 1.15 -26.28
N THR A 286 -16.36 2.04 -25.52
CA THR A 286 -17.54 2.75 -25.96
C THR A 286 -17.35 4.27 -26.02
N ASP A 287 -16.31 4.80 -25.36
CA ASP A 287 -16.05 6.24 -25.25
C ASP A 287 -14.65 6.57 -25.78
N PRO A 288 -14.56 7.17 -27.00
CA PRO A 288 -13.30 7.54 -27.60
C PRO A 288 -12.43 8.47 -26.75
N THR A 289 -13.05 9.40 -26.03
CA THR A 289 -12.32 10.37 -25.21
C THR A 289 -11.74 9.78 -23.94
N GLY A 290 -12.29 8.67 -23.47
CA GLY A 290 -11.86 7.98 -22.25
C GLY A 290 -10.89 6.83 -22.47
N SER A 291 -10.65 6.42 -23.71
CA SER A 291 -9.82 5.24 -24.04
C SER A 291 -8.33 5.42 -23.74
N ARG A 292 -7.84 6.64 -23.67
CA ARG A 292 -6.46 6.95 -23.25
C ARG A 292 -6.07 6.43 -21.85
N ARG A 293 -7.05 5.91 -21.10
CA ARG A 293 -6.81 5.28 -19.79
C ARG A 293 -6.61 3.77 -19.85
N PHE A 294 -6.69 3.18 -21.04
CA PHE A 294 -6.59 1.75 -21.17
C PHE A 294 -5.53 1.38 -22.21
N ILE A 295 -4.62 0.49 -21.85
CA ILE A 295 -3.65 -0.13 -22.78
C ILE A 295 -4.29 -1.44 -23.23
N CYS A 296 -4.96 -1.43 -24.38
CA CYS A 296 -5.60 -2.61 -24.92
C CYS A 296 -4.59 -3.47 -25.68
N VAL A 297 -4.43 -4.74 -25.29
CA VAL A 297 -3.52 -5.69 -25.94
C VAL A 297 -4.22 -7.01 -26.23
N LEU A 298 -4.05 -7.52 -27.44
CA LEU A 298 -4.49 -8.86 -27.83
C LEU A 298 -3.52 -9.90 -27.30
N VAL A 299 -4.07 -10.86 -26.57
CA VAL A 299 -3.34 -12.07 -26.14
C VAL A 299 -3.66 -13.17 -27.12
N GLU A 300 -2.68 -13.57 -27.89
CA GLU A 300 -2.83 -14.55 -28.98
C GLU A 300 -2.48 -15.97 -28.58
N TYR A 301 -1.74 -16.14 -27.48
CA TYR A 301 -1.27 -17.42 -26.96
C TYR A 301 -1.39 -17.47 -25.44
N PRO A 302 -1.42 -18.67 -24.83
CA PRO A 302 -1.35 -18.81 -23.38
C PRO A 302 -0.11 -18.11 -22.81
N ILE A 303 -0.30 -17.25 -21.81
CA ILE A 303 0.78 -16.48 -21.21
C ILE A 303 1.60 -17.37 -20.28
N ASP A 304 2.92 -17.38 -20.43
CA ASP A 304 3.82 -17.99 -19.45
C ASP A 304 3.89 -17.09 -18.20
N CYS A 305 3.39 -17.60 -17.09
CA CYS A 305 3.35 -16.89 -15.81
C CYS A 305 4.43 -17.34 -14.81
N GLU A 306 5.28 -18.30 -15.21
CA GLU A 306 6.28 -18.89 -14.32
C GLU A 306 7.67 -18.24 -14.47
N GLY A 307 8.57 -18.51 -13.51
CA GLY A 307 9.97 -18.12 -13.59
C GLY A 307 10.21 -16.61 -13.61
N ILE A 308 9.37 -15.81 -12.95
CA ILE A 308 9.56 -14.36 -12.83
C ILE A 308 10.59 -14.09 -11.71
N ASP A 309 11.71 -13.47 -12.07
CA ASP A 309 12.71 -12.98 -11.11
C ASP A 309 12.24 -11.64 -10.53
N TYR A 310 11.37 -11.72 -9.53
CA TYR A 310 10.76 -10.54 -8.91
C TYR A 310 11.80 -9.61 -8.28
N ALA A 311 12.87 -10.16 -7.70
CA ALA A 311 13.88 -9.35 -7.04
C ALA A 311 14.55 -8.41 -8.04
N GLN A 312 14.99 -8.92 -9.19
CA GLN A 312 15.64 -8.13 -10.23
C GLN A 312 14.64 -7.31 -11.06
N LEU A 313 13.41 -7.80 -11.27
CA LEU A 313 12.35 -7.06 -11.96
C LEU A 313 12.02 -5.75 -11.25
N TYR A 314 11.79 -5.82 -9.93
CA TYR A 314 11.49 -4.63 -9.13
C TYR A 314 12.73 -3.80 -8.81
N ALA A 315 13.92 -4.40 -8.76
CA ALA A 315 15.18 -3.67 -8.69
C ALA A 315 15.41 -2.81 -9.94
N GLN A 316 15.09 -3.33 -11.14
CA GLN A 316 15.09 -2.56 -12.39
C GLN A 316 14.16 -1.36 -12.30
N LEU A 317 12.89 -1.58 -11.98
CA LEU A 317 11.88 -0.52 -11.89
C LEU A 317 12.27 0.57 -10.87
N LYS A 318 12.76 0.16 -9.69
CA LYS A 318 13.26 1.08 -8.68
C LYS A 318 14.45 1.90 -9.18
N ALA A 319 15.41 1.27 -9.83
CA ALA A 319 16.60 1.93 -10.38
C ALA A 319 16.23 2.95 -11.46
N GLU A 320 15.34 2.60 -12.40
CA GLU A 320 14.84 3.50 -13.44
C GLU A 320 14.14 4.72 -12.86
N ILE A 321 13.24 4.54 -11.87
CA ILE A 321 12.54 5.65 -11.20
C ILE A 321 13.54 6.57 -10.49
N LEU A 322 14.53 6.02 -9.80
CA LEU A 322 15.57 6.79 -9.12
C LEU A 322 16.52 7.50 -10.09
N ALA A 323 16.69 6.97 -11.30
CA ALA A 323 17.45 7.62 -12.39
C ALA A 323 16.67 8.76 -13.06
N GLY A 324 15.38 8.94 -12.72
CA GLY A 324 14.53 10.02 -13.24
C GLY A 324 13.72 9.64 -14.47
N GLU A 325 13.66 8.34 -14.83
CA GLU A 325 12.78 7.86 -15.88
C GLU A 325 11.32 8.15 -15.52
N HIS A 326 10.54 8.64 -16.50
CA HIS A 326 9.14 8.96 -16.25
C HIS A 326 8.29 7.70 -16.02
N TYR A 327 7.33 7.84 -15.11
CA TYR A 327 6.42 6.78 -14.68
C TYR A 327 4.94 7.14 -14.93
N TRP A 328 4.69 8.13 -15.78
CA TRP A 328 3.36 8.57 -16.21
C TRP A 328 3.34 8.72 -17.72
N PHE A 329 2.16 8.68 -18.32
CA PHE A 329 1.99 8.89 -19.75
C PHE A 329 2.01 10.38 -20.08
N THR A 330 2.84 10.79 -21.05
CA THR A 330 2.83 12.14 -21.62
C THR A 330 1.60 12.35 -22.50
N LYS A 331 1.32 13.57 -22.91
CA LYS A 331 0.20 13.87 -23.82
C LYS A 331 0.37 13.17 -25.18
N GLU A 332 1.59 13.08 -25.67
CA GLU A 332 1.95 12.41 -26.90
C GLU A 332 1.69 10.90 -26.78
N GLU A 333 2.11 10.29 -25.68
CA GLU A 333 1.89 8.87 -25.40
C GLU A 333 0.40 8.57 -25.16
N GLU A 334 -0.34 9.45 -24.48
CA GLU A 334 -1.80 9.32 -24.37
C GLU A 334 -2.49 9.36 -25.75
N THR A 335 -1.98 10.16 -26.70
CA THR A 335 -2.51 10.24 -28.06
C THR A 335 -2.18 8.97 -28.86
N GLU A 336 -0.95 8.48 -28.75
CA GLU A 336 -0.51 7.22 -29.35
C GLU A 336 -1.35 6.04 -28.85
N LEU A 337 -1.57 5.96 -27.53
CA LEU A 337 -2.44 4.99 -26.88
C LEU A 337 -3.89 5.07 -27.37
N GLN A 338 -4.42 6.28 -27.52
CA GLN A 338 -5.77 6.48 -28.03
C GLN A 338 -5.91 6.02 -29.50
N GLN A 339 -4.89 6.22 -30.32
CA GLN A 339 -4.87 5.76 -31.70
C GLN A 339 -4.79 4.23 -31.79
N SER A 340 -3.95 3.57 -30.97
CA SER A 340 -3.83 2.11 -30.94
C SER A 340 -5.14 1.44 -30.52
N ASN A 341 -5.90 2.09 -29.64
CA ASN A 341 -7.17 1.60 -29.16
C ASN A 341 -8.32 1.65 -30.17
N MET A 342 -8.15 2.28 -31.34
CA MET A 342 -9.22 2.42 -32.35
C MET A 342 -9.82 1.09 -32.80
N THR A 343 -9.04 0.01 -32.79
CA THR A 343 -9.49 -1.32 -33.20
C THR A 343 -10.38 -2.01 -32.14
N PHE A 344 -10.44 -1.49 -30.91
CA PHE A 344 -11.18 -2.06 -29.79
C PHE A 344 -12.51 -1.34 -29.51
N TYR A 345 -12.88 -0.39 -30.36
CA TYR A 345 -14.17 0.28 -30.23
C TYR A 345 -15.31 -0.57 -30.79
N ARG A 346 -16.45 -0.50 -30.10
CA ARG A 346 -17.71 -0.99 -30.65
C ARG A 346 -18.02 -0.20 -31.91
N GLN A 347 -18.13 -0.90 -33.02
CA GLN A 347 -18.65 -0.32 -34.25
C GLN A 347 -20.14 0.00 -34.03
N GLY A 348 -20.53 1.25 -34.28
CA GLY A 348 -21.95 1.64 -34.22
C GLY A 348 -22.71 1.08 -35.43
N PRO A 349 -24.06 0.86 -35.32
CA PRO A 349 -24.86 0.32 -36.43
C PRO A 349 -24.76 1.16 -37.73
N VAL A 350 -24.36 2.42 -37.63
CA VAL A 350 -24.18 3.31 -38.78
C VAL A 350 -22.88 3.02 -39.53
N GLU A 351 -21.83 2.58 -38.86
CA GLU A 351 -20.55 2.25 -39.51
C GLU A 351 -20.62 0.90 -40.27
N ASP A 352 -21.41 -0.04 -39.78
CA ASP A 352 -21.67 -1.31 -40.48
C ASP A 352 -22.40 -1.05 -41.80
N VAL A 353 -23.38 -0.14 -41.82
CA VAL A 353 -24.11 0.26 -43.03
C VAL A 353 -23.23 0.99 -44.03
N LEU A 354 -22.25 1.76 -43.59
CA LEU A 354 -21.30 2.46 -44.46
C LEU A 354 -20.24 1.54 -45.05
N ARG A 355 -19.86 0.49 -44.36
CA ARG A 355 -18.92 -0.54 -44.83
C ARG A 355 -19.55 -1.43 -45.89
N ASP A 356 -20.81 -1.88 -45.68
CA ASP A 356 -21.58 -2.64 -46.66
C ASP A 356 -21.77 -1.87 -47.96
N ARG A 357 -21.94 -0.54 -47.89
CA ARG A 357 -22.04 0.31 -49.11
C ARG A 357 -20.69 0.48 -49.85
N LYS A 358 -19.55 0.37 -49.16
CA LYS A 358 -18.22 0.42 -49.80
C LYS A 358 -17.76 -0.91 -50.39
N SER A 359 -18.39 -2.03 -50.04
CA SER A 359 -18.11 -3.36 -50.61
C SER A 359 -18.95 -3.67 -51.86
N VAL A 360 -19.81 -2.76 -52.28
CA VAL A 360 -20.73 -2.94 -53.46
C VAL A 360 -20.40 -1.95 -54.57
N VAL A 361 -19.20 -1.32 -54.57
CA VAL A 361 -18.70 -0.52 -55.68
C VAL A 361 -17.44 -1.10 -56.30
#